data_cd8309f30c946fbb61eb37d61cbf4831
#
_entry.id   cd8309f30c946fbb61eb37d61cbf4831
#
_cell.length_a   1.000
_cell.length_b   1.000
_cell.length_c   1.000
_cell.angle_alpha   90.00
_cell.angle_beta   90.00
_cell.angle_gamma   90.00
#
_symmetry.space_group_name_H-M   'P 1'
#
loop_
_entity.id
_entity.type
_entity.pdbx_description
1 polymer ?
#
loop_
_entity_poly.entity_id
_entity_poly.type
_entity_poly.pdbx_seq_one_letter_code
_entity_poly.pdbx_strand_id
1 'polypeptide(L)'
;MADARLRVHAHEPLRRRRLAVLLRLPLVVPHYVVLSVWALLVAPAVAVAWLALLIEGRLPNWLHRFLAAFVRYQGQVAAWFDLLSARYPDPLHTVDHPFRIEIPERPRQKRLVTLFRLPLALPAIVLGSVLSVVLSTVAIPAWFAGVIFGRTTAGLQELGTFCLRYQLEVQAYVMLLTPAYPRLAPAEVTTTEPE
;
A
#
# COMPACT_ATOMS: atom_id res chain seq x y z
N MET A 1 -22.93 4.97 7.47
CA MET A 1 -21.93 5.65 6.62
C MET A 1 -20.82 4.64 6.40
N ALA A 2 -20.63 4.14 5.18
CA ALA A 2 -19.56 3.19 4.89
C ALA A 2 -18.21 3.88 5.16
N ASP A 3 -17.34 3.20 5.89
CA ASP A 3 -16.02 3.71 6.25
C ASP A 3 -15.20 3.90 4.96
N ALA A 4 -14.97 5.17 4.58
CA ALA A 4 -14.28 5.53 3.34
C ALA A 4 -12.74 5.38 3.46
N ARG A 5 -12.28 4.42 4.29
CA ARG A 5 -10.88 4.18 4.62
C ARG A 5 -10.34 2.96 3.91
N LEU A 6 -9.04 3.00 3.67
CA LEU A 6 -8.28 1.85 3.20
C LEU A 6 -8.09 0.85 4.35
N ARG A 7 -8.37 -0.43 4.10
CA ARG A 7 -8.10 -1.53 5.03
C ARG A 7 -7.02 -2.43 4.47
N VAL A 8 -6.09 -2.79 5.32
CA VAL A 8 -4.98 -3.70 4.98
C VAL A 8 -5.08 -4.92 5.87
N HIS A 9 -5.21 -6.09 5.24
CA HIS A 9 -5.25 -7.38 5.92
C HIS A 9 -3.94 -8.13 5.64
N ALA A 10 -3.22 -8.50 6.69
CA ALA A 10 -1.98 -9.26 6.59
C ALA A 10 -2.07 -10.46 7.55
N HIS A 11 -2.27 -11.65 6.98
CA HIS A 11 -2.32 -12.91 7.74
C HIS A 11 -1.33 -13.87 7.10
N GLU A 12 -0.10 -13.92 7.60
CA GLU A 12 0.87 -14.86 7.07
C GLU A 12 1.79 -15.50 8.13
N PRO A 13 2.18 -16.77 7.92
CA PRO A 13 3.05 -17.49 8.86
C PRO A 13 4.45 -16.88 8.92
N LEU A 14 5.03 -16.87 10.11
CA LEU A 14 6.38 -16.37 10.41
C LEU A 14 7.51 -17.19 9.78
N ARG A 15 7.22 -18.42 9.29
CA ARG A 15 8.23 -19.32 8.69
C ARG A 15 8.47 -18.98 7.22
N ARG A 16 9.74 -18.85 6.84
CA ARG A 16 10.17 -18.50 5.47
C ARG A 16 11.19 -19.51 4.94
N ARG A 17 11.12 -19.81 3.63
CA ARG A 17 12.18 -20.59 2.96
C ARG A 17 13.37 -19.68 2.71
N ARG A 18 14.57 -20.06 3.21
CA ARG A 18 15.80 -19.25 3.12
C ARG A 18 16.15 -18.83 1.69
N LEU A 19 16.07 -19.77 0.73
CA LEU A 19 16.30 -19.48 -0.69
C LEU A 19 15.29 -18.47 -1.27
N ALA A 20 14.03 -18.53 -0.84
CA ALA A 20 13.03 -17.57 -1.28
C ALA A 20 13.34 -16.13 -0.82
N VAL A 21 13.93 -15.98 0.38
CA VAL A 21 14.35 -14.67 0.90
C VAL A 21 15.53 -14.12 0.08
N LEU A 22 16.52 -14.96 -0.24
CA LEU A 22 17.69 -14.56 -1.03
C LEU A 22 17.31 -14.15 -2.46
N LEU A 23 16.41 -14.92 -3.10
CA LEU A 23 15.98 -14.67 -4.47
C LEU A 23 15.06 -13.44 -4.62
N ARG A 24 14.57 -12.84 -3.53
CA ARG A 24 13.71 -11.66 -3.60
C ARG A 24 14.41 -10.45 -4.22
N LEU A 25 15.70 -10.25 -3.92
CA LEU A 25 16.46 -9.11 -4.45
C LEU A 25 16.50 -9.10 -6.00
N PRO A 26 16.90 -10.17 -6.70
CA PRO A 26 16.85 -10.16 -8.16
C PRO A 26 15.42 -10.23 -8.72
N LEU A 27 14.50 -10.92 -8.03
CA LEU A 27 13.12 -11.04 -8.51
C LEU A 27 12.29 -9.76 -8.34
N VAL A 28 12.69 -8.84 -7.48
CA VAL A 28 11.97 -7.55 -7.33
C VAL A 28 12.22 -6.61 -8.51
N VAL A 29 13.35 -6.74 -9.19
CA VAL A 29 13.74 -5.85 -10.30
C VAL A 29 12.68 -5.78 -11.40
N PRO A 30 12.15 -6.88 -11.96
CA PRO A 30 11.11 -6.81 -12.98
C PRO A 30 9.84 -6.13 -12.48
N HIS A 31 9.48 -6.29 -11.20
CA HIS A 31 8.32 -5.60 -10.63
C HIS A 31 8.52 -4.08 -10.55
N TYR A 32 9.73 -3.63 -10.18
CA TYR A 32 10.03 -2.19 -10.19
C TYR A 32 10.05 -1.62 -11.60
N VAL A 33 10.49 -2.38 -12.61
CA VAL A 33 10.39 -1.96 -14.02
C VAL A 33 8.92 -1.78 -14.42
N VAL A 34 8.06 -2.76 -14.12
CA VAL A 34 6.63 -2.67 -14.39
C VAL A 34 6.00 -1.49 -13.66
N LEU A 35 6.30 -1.31 -12.37
CA LEU A 35 5.80 -0.18 -11.57
C LEU A 35 6.27 1.16 -12.12
N SER A 36 7.53 1.28 -12.57
CA SER A 36 8.07 2.51 -13.15
C SER A 36 7.37 2.89 -14.45
N VAL A 37 7.17 1.92 -15.35
CA VAL A 37 6.41 2.13 -16.60
C VAL A 37 4.96 2.51 -16.29
N TRP A 38 4.33 1.83 -15.33
CA TRP A 38 2.96 2.14 -14.92
C TRP A 38 2.86 3.54 -14.28
N ALA A 39 3.85 3.94 -13.47
CA ALA A 39 3.91 5.25 -12.83
C ALA A 39 3.92 6.40 -13.83
N LEU A 40 4.54 6.23 -15.01
CA LEU A 40 4.49 7.22 -16.10
C LEU A 40 3.05 7.51 -16.56
N LEU A 41 2.19 6.49 -16.53
CA LEU A 41 0.77 6.64 -16.89
C LEU A 41 -0.07 7.13 -15.71
N VAL A 42 0.34 6.82 -14.48
CA VAL A 42 -0.34 7.26 -13.26
C VAL A 42 -0.25 8.78 -13.07
N ALA A 43 0.89 9.38 -13.39
CA ALA A 43 1.08 10.83 -13.22
C ALA A 43 0.03 11.67 -14.00
N PRO A 44 -0.15 11.50 -15.32
CA PRO A 44 -1.22 12.19 -16.05
C PRO A 44 -2.62 11.74 -15.60
N ALA A 45 -2.79 10.46 -15.22
CA ALA A 45 -4.07 9.97 -14.72
C ALA A 45 -4.50 10.66 -13.42
N VAL A 46 -3.57 10.97 -12.51
CA VAL A 46 -3.85 11.73 -11.28
C VAL A 46 -4.26 13.17 -11.62
N ALA A 47 -3.63 13.81 -12.61
CA ALA A 47 -4.03 15.14 -13.06
C ALA A 47 -5.47 15.16 -13.62
N VAL A 48 -5.80 14.16 -14.44
CA VAL A 48 -7.18 13.99 -14.95
C VAL A 48 -8.15 13.70 -13.80
N ALA A 49 -7.76 12.87 -12.82
CA ALA A 49 -8.56 12.58 -11.65
C ALA A 49 -8.85 13.84 -10.82
N TRP A 50 -7.85 14.71 -10.66
CA TRP A 50 -7.99 15.97 -9.94
C TRP A 50 -9.00 16.91 -10.63
N LEU A 51 -8.90 17.06 -11.96
CA LEU A 51 -9.86 17.84 -12.75
C LEU A 51 -11.28 17.26 -12.68
N ALA A 52 -11.42 15.94 -12.84
CA ALA A 52 -12.72 15.27 -12.75
C ALA A 52 -13.38 15.48 -11.37
N LEU A 53 -12.60 15.39 -10.30
CA LEU A 53 -13.11 15.66 -8.94
C LEU A 53 -13.52 17.11 -8.71
N LEU A 54 -12.82 18.08 -9.32
CA LEU A 54 -13.21 19.49 -9.23
C LEU A 54 -14.51 19.78 -9.98
N ILE A 55 -14.74 19.11 -11.12
CA ILE A 55 -15.92 19.31 -11.97
C ILE A 55 -17.11 18.51 -11.44
N GLU A 56 -16.95 17.20 -11.28
CA GLU A 56 -18.03 16.25 -10.99
C GLU A 56 -18.15 15.89 -9.49
N GLY A 57 -17.10 16.12 -8.70
CA GLY A 57 -17.03 15.70 -7.28
C GLY A 57 -16.91 14.20 -7.10
N ARG A 58 -16.70 13.44 -8.17
CA ARG A 58 -16.50 11.98 -8.18
C ARG A 58 -15.49 11.58 -9.24
N LEU A 59 -14.74 10.50 -8.96
CA LEU A 59 -13.84 9.88 -9.93
C LEU A 59 -14.64 9.08 -10.98
N PRO A 60 -14.29 9.17 -12.28
CA PRO A 60 -14.74 8.21 -13.29
C PRO A 60 -14.37 6.78 -12.90
N ASN A 61 -15.24 5.82 -13.20
CA ASN A 61 -15.06 4.42 -12.77
C ASN A 61 -13.77 3.77 -13.30
N TRP A 62 -13.46 4.01 -14.57
CA TRP A 62 -12.26 3.48 -15.21
C TRP A 62 -10.98 4.02 -14.54
N LEU A 63 -10.97 5.33 -14.21
CA LEU A 63 -9.83 6.00 -13.59
C LEU A 63 -9.61 5.53 -12.15
N HIS A 64 -10.71 5.39 -11.39
CA HIS A 64 -10.65 4.82 -10.04
C HIS A 64 -10.08 3.39 -10.06
N ARG A 65 -10.54 2.53 -10.98
CA ARG A 65 -10.03 1.14 -11.12
C ARG A 65 -8.56 1.12 -11.49
N PHE A 66 -8.14 1.98 -12.42
CA PHE A 66 -6.76 2.08 -12.86
C PHE A 66 -5.82 2.48 -11.72
N LEU A 67 -6.13 3.56 -10.99
CA LEU A 67 -5.33 4.03 -9.86
C LEU A 67 -5.36 3.04 -8.68
N ALA A 68 -6.52 2.44 -8.40
CA ALA A 68 -6.66 1.44 -7.36
C ALA A 68 -5.85 0.16 -7.66
N ALA A 69 -5.81 -0.29 -8.92
CA ALA A 69 -5.00 -1.42 -9.33
C ALA A 69 -3.51 -1.15 -9.13
N PHE A 70 -3.05 0.06 -9.47
CA PHE A 70 -1.67 0.48 -9.24
C PHE A 70 -1.29 0.45 -7.75
N VAL A 71 -2.11 1.05 -6.87
CA VAL A 71 -1.86 1.07 -5.41
C VAL A 71 -1.84 -0.35 -4.84
N ARG A 72 -2.77 -1.22 -5.26
CA ARG A 72 -2.80 -2.62 -4.82
C ARG A 72 -1.55 -3.37 -5.25
N TYR A 73 -1.16 -3.25 -6.50
CA TYR A 73 0.03 -3.94 -7.01
C TYR A 73 1.31 -3.44 -6.33
N GLN A 74 1.46 -2.13 -6.17
CA GLN A 74 2.60 -1.56 -5.47
C GLN A 74 2.65 -2.03 -4.00
N GLY A 75 1.51 -2.08 -3.32
CA GLY A 75 1.42 -2.59 -1.96
C GLY A 75 1.79 -4.08 -1.85
N GLN A 76 1.40 -4.91 -2.83
CA GLN A 76 1.81 -6.32 -2.88
C GLN A 76 3.32 -6.47 -3.09
N VAL A 77 3.90 -5.69 -4.01
CA VAL A 77 5.35 -5.70 -4.28
C VAL A 77 6.12 -5.28 -3.02
N ALA A 78 5.70 -4.19 -2.35
CA ALA A 78 6.31 -3.72 -1.13
C ALA A 78 6.17 -4.75 0.01
N ALA A 79 4.96 -5.29 0.25
CA ALA A 79 4.73 -6.30 1.27
C ALA A 79 5.57 -7.57 1.03
N TRP A 80 5.74 -7.98 -0.23
CA TRP A 80 6.57 -9.11 -0.56
C TRP A 80 8.06 -8.79 -0.37
N PHE A 81 8.52 -7.63 -0.81
CA PHE A 81 9.92 -7.21 -0.67
C PHE A 81 10.32 -7.03 0.80
N ASP A 82 9.50 -6.39 1.61
CA ASP A 82 9.73 -6.12 3.04
C ASP A 82 9.47 -7.35 3.94
N LEU A 83 9.35 -8.55 3.34
CA LEU A 83 9.11 -9.80 4.07
C LEU A 83 7.79 -9.85 4.86
N LEU A 84 6.81 -9.03 4.51
CA LEU A 84 5.48 -9.04 5.11
C LEU A 84 4.54 -10.06 4.46
N SER A 85 4.75 -10.39 3.18
CA SER A 85 4.03 -11.44 2.46
C SER A 85 4.96 -12.52 1.91
N ALA A 86 4.52 -13.79 1.91
CA ALA A 86 5.24 -14.92 1.30
C ALA A 86 4.86 -15.11 -0.18
N ARG A 87 3.65 -14.70 -0.57
CA ARG A 87 3.14 -14.88 -1.92
C ARG A 87 3.77 -13.88 -2.88
N TYR A 88 4.13 -14.37 -4.07
CA TYR A 88 4.67 -13.55 -5.15
C TYR A 88 3.63 -12.55 -5.65
N PRO A 89 4.01 -11.27 -5.92
CA PRO A 89 3.09 -10.26 -6.42
C PRO A 89 2.50 -10.64 -7.77
N ASP A 90 1.18 -10.46 -7.93
CA ASP A 90 0.48 -10.73 -9.19
C ASP A 90 -0.26 -9.48 -9.66
N PRO A 91 0.14 -8.85 -10.79
CA PRO A 91 -0.51 -7.66 -11.30
C PRO A 91 -1.93 -7.91 -11.84
N LEU A 92 -2.26 -9.18 -12.19
CA LEU A 92 -3.55 -9.54 -12.80
C LEU A 92 -4.59 -9.93 -11.76
N HIS A 93 -4.19 -10.59 -10.67
CA HIS A 93 -5.08 -11.10 -9.62
C HIS A 93 -4.85 -10.39 -8.28
N THR A 94 -4.91 -9.06 -8.29
CA THR A 94 -4.64 -8.24 -7.11
C THR A 94 -5.68 -8.38 -5.99
N VAL A 95 -6.86 -8.93 -6.28
CA VAL A 95 -7.97 -9.06 -5.32
C VAL A 95 -7.82 -10.29 -4.43
N ASP A 96 -7.26 -11.39 -4.95
CA ASP A 96 -7.16 -12.69 -4.25
C ASP A 96 -5.82 -12.88 -3.51
N HIS A 97 -5.07 -11.80 -3.35
CA HIS A 97 -3.78 -11.84 -2.66
C HIS A 97 -3.96 -11.83 -1.14
N PRO A 98 -3.19 -12.62 -0.35
CA PRO A 98 -3.29 -12.65 1.12
C PRO A 98 -2.99 -11.29 1.77
N PHE A 99 -2.17 -10.46 1.13
CA PHE A 99 -2.02 -9.06 1.48
C PHE A 99 -3.09 -8.25 0.72
N ARG A 100 -4.27 -8.14 1.34
CA ARG A 100 -5.43 -7.52 0.71
C ARG A 100 -5.53 -6.05 1.08
N ILE A 101 -5.69 -5.21 0.06
CA ILE A 101 -5.90 -3.77 0.21
C ILE A 101 -7.31 -3.44 -0.27
N GLU A 102 -8.19 -3.14 0.67
CA GLU A 102 -9.54 -2.71 0.38
C GLU A 102 -9.56 -1.19 0.20
N ILE A 103 -9.81 -0.75 -1.03
CA ILE A 103 -9.95 0.66 -1.39
C ILE A 103 -11.43 0.97 -1.51
N PRO A 104 -11.93 2.03 -0.83
CA PRO A 104 -13.35 2.39 -0.85
C PRO A 104 -13.86 2.67 -2.27
N GLU A 105 -15.11 2.29 -2.54
CA GLU A 105 -15.75 2.55 -3.83
C GLU A 105 -16.08 4.05 -3.96
N ARG A 106 -15.37 4.74 -4.87
CA ARG A 106 -15.62 6.11 -5.37
C ARG A 106 -16.38 7.05 -4.41
N PRO A 107 -15.85 7.35 -3.23
CA PRO A 107 -16.52 8.24 -2.29
C PRO A 107 -16.64 9.66 -2.88
N ARG A 108 -17.75 10.34 -2.57
CA ARG A 108 -17.88 11.77 -2.90
C ARG A 108 -16.83 12.57 -2.15
N GLN A 109 -16.15 13.46 -2.85
CA GLN A 109 -15.11 14.30 -2.28
C GLN A 109 -15.50 15.78 -2.35
N LYS A 110 -15.15 16.54 -1.30
CA LYS A 110 -15.41 17.96 -1.25
C LYS A 110 -14.41 18.68 -2.18
N ARG A 111 -14.91 19.52 -3.10
CA ARG A 111 -14.09 20.25 -4.10
C ARG A 111 -13.00 21.10 -3.45
N LEU A 112 -13.28 21.78 -2.35
CA LEU A 112 -12.28 22.57 -1.61
C LEU A 112 -11.15 21.71 -1.05
N VAL A 113 -11.47 20.54 -0.49
CA VAL A 113 -10.45 19.60 0.00
C VAL A 113 -9.61 19.08 -1.16
N THR A 114 -10.22 18.82 -2.31
CA THR A 114 -9.50 18.37 -3.52
C THR A 114 -8.56 19.47 -4.02
N LEU A 115 -8.98 20.74 -4.01
CA LEU A 115 -8.16 21.88 -4.44
C LEU A 115 -6.90 22.03 -3.56
N PHE A 116 -7.07 21.97 -2.24
CA PHE A 116 -5.97 22.11 -1.26
C PHE A 116 -5.31 20.78 -0.88
N ARG A 117 -5.57 19.72 -1.63
CA ARG A 117 -5.10 18.38 -1.28
C ARG A 117 -3.60 18.23 -1.25
N LEU A 118 -2.89 18.85 -2.21
CA LEU A 118 -1.44 18.81 -2.26
C LEU A 118 -0.78 19.42 -1.01
N PRO A 119 -1.08 20.67 -0.61
CA PRO A 119 -0.53 21.19 0.63
C PRO A 119 -0.97 20.42 1.88
N LEU A 120 -2.21 19.89 1.91
CA LEU A 120 -2.66 19.04 3.02
C LEU A 120 -1.94 17.70 3.06
N ALA A 121 -1.50 17.17 1.93
CA ALA A 121 -0.76 15.92 1.86
C ALA A 121 0.70 16.04 2.33
N LEU A 122 1.30 17.25 2.28
CA LEU A 122 2.71 17.45 2.62
C LEU A 122 3.11 16.87 3.99
N PRO A 123 2.41 17.16 5.11
CA PRO A 123 2.79 16.58 6.40
C PRO A 123 2.65 15.05 6.42
N ALA A 124 1.64 14.50 5.72
CA ALA A 124 1.48 13.05 5.62
C ALA A 124 2.58 12.40 4.77
N ILE A 125 3.02 13.07 3.69
CA ILE A 125 4.12 12.61 2.83
C ILE A 125 5.44 12.63 3.63
N VAL A 126 5.72 13.71 4.37
CA VAL A 126 6.93 13.80 5.21
C VAL A 126 6.95 12.68 6.24
N LEU A 127 5.85 12.46 6.95
CA LEU A 127 5.75 11.39 7.94
C LEU A 127 5.86 10.01 7.27
N GLY A 128 5.22 9.82 6.11
CA GLY A 128 5.35 8.61 5.30
C GLY A 128 6.79 8.33 4.88
N SER A 129 7.55 9.37 4.54
CA SER A 129 8.97 9.24 4.20
C SER A 129 9.80 8.81 5.40
N VAL A 130 9.55 9.36 6.59
CA VAL A 130 10.21 8.94 7.83
C VAL A 130 9.90 7.46 8.13
N LEU A 131 8.63 7.06 8.05
CA LEU A 131 8.23 5.67 8.25
C LEU A 131 8.80 4.73 7.19
N SER A 132 9.02 5.22 5.95
CA SER A 132 9.70 4.47 4.89
C SER A 132 11.15 4.16 5.26
N VAL A 133 11.86 5.14 5.82
CA VAL A 133 13.24 4.94 6.31
C VAL A 133 13.26 3.94 7.47
N VAL A 134 12.32 4.05 8.41
CA VAL A 134 12.17 3.09 9.51
C VAL A 134 11.92 1.69 8.97
N LEU A 135 10.98 1.53 8.03
CA LEU A 135 10.67 0.24 7.41
C LEU A 135 11.90 -0.37 6.72
N SER A 136 12.63 0.42 5.92
CA SER A 136 13.85 -0.03 5.25
C SER A 136 14.93 -0.45 6.24
N THR A 137 15.08 0.30 7.33
CA THR A 137 16.05 -0.02 8.40
C THR A 137 15.70 -1.33 9.10
N VAL A 138 14.41 -1.57 9.36
CA VAL A 138 13.90 -2.81 9.98
C VAL A 138 13.94 -3.99 9.01
N ALA A 139 13.72 -3.76 7.71
CA ALA A 139 13.77 -4.79 6.69
C ALA A 139 15.15 -5.45 6.57
N ILE A 140 16.25 -4.69 6.78
CA ILE A 140 17.62 -5.22 6.72
C ILE A 140 17.85 -6.35 7.75
N PRO A 141 17.70 -6.14 9.08
CA PRO A 141 17.86 -7.19 10.06
C PRO A 141 16.81 -8.31 9.90
N ALA A 142 15.59 -7.99 9.46
CA ALA A 142 14.56 -8.97 9.16
C ALA A 142 14.99 -9.89 8.01
N TRP A 143 15.64 -9.35 6.99
CA TRP A 143 16.18 -10.12 5.87
C TRP A 143 17.28 -11.07 6.33
N PHE A 144 18.26 -10.60 7.13
CA PHE A 144 19.30 -11.45 7.71
C PHE A 144 18.72 -12.54 8.62
N ALA A 145 17.75 -12.20 9.48
CA ALA A 145 17.05 -13.16 10.31
C ALA A 145 16.30 -14.20 9.47
N GLY A 146 15.66 -13.77 8.39
CA GLY A 146 14.97 -14.65 7.45
C GLY A 146 15.92 -15.63 6.74
N VAL A 147 17.12 -15.17 6.34
CA VAL A 147 18.15 -16.00 5.69
C VAL A 147 18.78 -16.98 6.68
N ILE A 148 19.15 -16.51 7.90
CA ILE A 148 19.88 -17.32 8.88
C ILE A 148 18.93 -18.28 9.62
N PHE A 149 17.83 -17.77 10.16
CA PHE A 149 16.91 -18.51 11.04
C PHE A 149 15.68 -19.08 10.31
N GLY A 150 15.40 -18.64 9.07
CA GLY A 150 14.21 -19.06 8.30
C GLY A 150 12.89 -18.53 8.89
N ARG A 151 12.93 -17.52 9.74
CA ARG A 151 11.76 -16.90 10.38
C ARG A 151 12.01 -15.43 10.69
N THR A 152 10.95 -14.64 10.66
CA THR A 152 10.93 -13.25 11.13
C THR A 152 10.26 -13.17 12.51
N THR A 153 10.63 -12.17 13.32
CA THR A 153 9.98 -11.95 14.62
C THR A 153 8.65 -11.24 14.44
N ALA A 154 7.67 -11.53 15.33
CA ALA A 154 6.34 -10.92 15.27
C ALA A 154 6.41 -9.39 15.34
N GLY A 155 7.24 -8.83 16.22
CA GLY A 155 7.37 -7.37 16.36
C GLY A 155 7.90 -6.67 15.10
N LEU A 156 8.82 -7.30 14.34
CA LEU A 156 9.28 -6.77 13.04
C LEU A 156 8.16 -6.79 12.00
N GLN A 157 7.32 -7.82 12.04
CA GLN A 157 6.18 -7.95 11.13
C GLN A 157 5.09 -6.91 11.44
N GLU A 158 4.76 -6.71 12.71
CA GLU A 158 3.79 -5.71 13.15
C GLU A 158 4.24 -4.29 12.79
N LEU A 159 5.50 -3.94 13.11
CA LEU A 159 6.06 -2.64 12.78
C LEU A 159 6.09 -2.42 11.27
N GLY A 160 6.54 -3.41 10.50
CA GLY A 160 6.58 -3.34 9.05
C GLY A 160 5.18 -3.16 8.43
N THR A 161 4.19 -3.92 8.91
CA THR A 161 2.80 -3.81 8.47
C THR A 161 2.22 -2.42 8.81
N PHE A 162 2.51 -1.89 9.99
CA PHE A 162 2.11 -0.54 10.40
C PHE A 162 2.69 0.53 9.46
N CYS A 163 4.01 0.50 9.20
CA CYS A 163 4.67 1.45 8.31
C CYS A 163 4.14 1.37 6.88
N LEU A 164 4.01 0.16 6.34
CA LEU A 164 3.51 -0.06 4.98
C LEU A 164 2.06 0.39 4.84
N ARG A 165 1.21 0.10 5.82
CA ARG A 165 -0.18 0.56 5.82
C ARG A 165 -0.27 2.07 5.75
N TYR A 166 0.48 2.79 6.59
CA TYR A 166 0.49 4.25 6.57
C TYR A 166 0.92 4.80 5.20
N GLN A 167 1.97 4.23 4.59
CA GLN A 167 2.42 4.62 3.25
C GLN A 167 1.32 4.42 2.20
N LEU A 168 0.60 3.30 2.25
CA LEU A 168 -0.50 3.03 1.33
C LEU A 168 -1.71 3.96 1.56
N GLU A 169 -1.99 4.34 2.81
CA GLU A 169 -3.00 5.36 3.11
C GLU A 169 -2.61 6.73 2.55
N VAL A 170 -1.35 7.16 2.72
CA VAL A 170 -0.84 8.41 2.13
C VAL A 170 -0.95 8.37 0.61
N GLN A 171 -0.55 7.27 0.00
CA GLN A 171 -0.60 7.10 -1.44
C GLN A 171 -2.03 7.11 -1.99
N ALA A 172 -2.96 6.38 -1.36
CA ALA A 172 -4.37 6.39 -1.73
C ALA A 172 -4.99 7.79 -1.55
N TYR A 173 -4.56 8.53 -0.53
CA TYR A 173 -4.96 9.91 -0.32
C TYR A 173 -4.44 10.81 -1.44
N VAL A 174 -3.13 10.78 -1.76
CA VAL A 174 -2.52 11.58 -2.83
C VAL A 174 -3.10 11.24 -4.21
N MET A 175 -3.39 9.96 -4.48
CA MET A 175 -4.00 9.49 -5.73
C MET A 175 -5.52 9.70 -5.78
N LEU A 176 -6.10 10.45 -4.85
CA LEU A 176 -7.52 10.83 -4.89
C LEU A 176 -8.50 9.63 -4.74
N LEU A 177 -8.04 8.48 -4.28
CA LEU A 177 -8.86 7.28 -4.09
C LEU A 177 -9.72 7.33 -2.82
N THR A 178 -9.27 8.04 -1.78
CA THR A 178 -9.99 8.20 -0.51
C THR A 178 -10.03 9.65 -0.07
N PRO A 179 -11.14 10.16 0.50
CA PRO A 179 -11.19 11.47 1.13
C PRO A 179 -10.60 11.47 2.55
N ALA A 180 -10.39 10.29 3.14
CA ALA A 180 -9.91 10.15 4.51
C ALA A 180 -8.43 10.49 4.60
N TYR A 181 -8.07 11.37 5.55
CA TYR A 181 -6.67 11.69 5.84
C TYR A 181 -5.96 10.50 6.51
N PRO A 182 -4.70 10.20 6.16
CA PRO A 182 -3.93 9.12 6.76
C PRO A 182 -3.82 9.25 8.28
N ARG A 183 -3.89 8.15 9.01
CA ARG A 183 -3.85 8.12 10.47
C ARG A 183 -2.80 7.16 11.00
N LEU A 184 -2.12 7.57 12.06
CA LEU A 184 -1.22 6.74 12.84
C LEU A 184 -2.01 5.86 13.84
N ALA A 185 -3.00 5.11 13.37
CA ALA A 185 -3.73 4.19 14.24
C ALA A 185 -3.13 2.78 14.13
N PRO A 186 -3.04 1.98 15.20
CA PRO A 186 -2.67 0.58 15.09
C PRO A 186 -3.67 -0.16 14.17
N ALA A 187 -3.23 -1.23 13.53
CA ALA A 187 -4.11 -2.06 12.72
C ALA A 187 -5.24 -2.57 13.64
N GLU A 188 -6.49 -2.29 13.29
CA GLU A 188 -7.61 -2.98 13.91
C GLU A 188 -7.47 -4.45 13.51
N VAL A 189 -7.02 -5.27 14.45
CA VAL A 189 -7.06 -6.73 14.33
C VAL A 189 -8.55 -7.07 14.43
N THR A 190 -9.21 -7.21 13.30
CA THR A 190 -10.52 -7.82 13.26
C THR A 190 -10.31 -9.29 13.56
N THR A 191 -10.33 -9.66 14.82
CA THR A 191 -10.53 -11.05 15.25
C THR A 191 -11.94 -11.43 14.76
N THR A 192 -12.01 -12.02 13.58
CA THR A 192 -13.14 -12.85 13.22
C THR A 192 -13.05 -14.07 14.13
N GLU A 193 -13.77 -14.05 15.25
CA GLU A 193 -14.05 -15.28 15.98
C GLU A 193 -14.79 -16.22 15.02
N PRO A 194 -14.32 -17.46 14.84
CA PRO A 194 -15.09 -18.46 14.12
C PRO A 194 -16.30 -18.84 14.98
N GLU A 195 -17.53 -18.56 14.47
CA GLU A 195 -18.72 -19.25 14.92
C GLU A 195 -18.70 -20.72 14.52
#